data_1ddda3f43581b3159d0cb462a34f639d
#
_entry.id   1ddda3f43581b3159d0cb462a34f639d
#
_cell.length_a   1.000
_cell.length_b   1.000
_cell.length_c   1.000
_cell.angle_alpha   90.00
_cell.angle_beta   90.00
_cell.angle_gamma   90.00
#
_symmetry.space_group_name_H-M   'P 1'
#
loop_
_entity.id
_entity.type
_entity.pdbx_description
1 polymer ?
#
loop_
_entity_poly.entity_id
_entity_poly.type
_entity_poly.pdbx_seq_one_letter_code
_entity_poly.pdbx_strand_id
1 'polypeptide(L)'
;MASTNSLKTAMLYSSFKYTVYALLAFNIVLFFQEELLATEQTFSQGINLVDIIQGFAATIDTAAWVLLLLLFELETSVLADDTLRKTNVKVTFISLRVFSYGFIGYAFYGYFNKMLLTYNISPFIVDDLCAMVGQGYASIVS
;
A
#
# COMPACT_ATOMS: atom_id res chain seq x y z
N MET A 1 -15.95 0.43 -42.23
CA MET A 1 -14.57 0.51 -41.74
C MET A 1 -14.39 1.13 -40.34
N ALA A 2 -15.28 2.02 -39.90
CA ALA A 2 -15.22 2.62 -38.54
C ALA A 2 -15.48 1.64 -37.38
N SER A 3 -16.33 0.63 -37.58
CA SER A 3 -16.74 -0.35 -36.55
C SER A 3 -15.64 -1.31 -36.10
N THR A 4 -14.77 -1.74 -37.02
CA THR A 4 -13.67 -2.69 -36.70
C THR A 4 -12.52 -2.05 -35.91
N ASN A 5 -12.25 -0.77 -36.12
CA ASN A 5 -11.25 -0.03 -35.37
C ASN A 5 -11.73 0.24 -33.93
N SER A 6 -13.02 0.55 -33.74
CA SER A 6 -13.61 0.73 -32.41
C SER A 6 -13.55 -0.54 -31.56
N LEU A 7 -13.84 -1.70 -32.17
CA LEU A 7 -13.73 -3.00 -31.48
C LEU A 7 -12.30 -3.34 -31.07
N LYS A 8 -11.33 -3.10 -31.95
CA LYS A 8 -9.91 -3.34 -31.64
C LYS A 8 -9.42 -2.43 -30.52
N THR A 9 -9.82 -1.15 -30.53
CA THR A 9 -9.45 -0.19 -29.47
C THR A 9 -10.07 -0.60 -28.12
N ALA A 10 -11.32 -1.06 -28.12
CA ALA A 10 -11.98 -1.54 -26.90
C ALA A 10 -11.31 -2.80 -26.34
N MET A 11 -10.93 -3.75 -27.18
CA MET A 11 -10.19 -4.95 -26.78
C MET A 11 -8.80 -4.63 -26.23
N LEU A 12 -8.06 -3.72 -26.88
CA LEU A 12 -6.75 -3.24 -26.43
C LEU A 12 -6.85 -2.57 -25.05
N TYR A 13 -7.84 -1.71 -24.86
CA TYR A 13 -8.08 -1.05 -23.58
C TYR A 13 -8.41 -2.03 -22.46
N SER A 14 -9.29 -3.02 -22.73
CA SER A 14 -9.63 -4.05 -21.76
C SER A 14 -8.43 -4.92 -21.41
N SER A 15 -7.64 -5.34 -22.41
CA SER A 15 -6.43 -6.12 -22.19
C SER A 15 -5.41 -5.34 -21.35
N PHE A 16 -5.17 -4.09 -21.67
CA PHE A 16 -4.28 -3.21 -20.89
C PHE A 16 -4.75 -3.06 -19.45
N LYS A 17 -6.05 -2.80 -19.25
CA LYS A 17 -6.65 -2.67 -17.91
C LYS A 17 -6.45 -3.91 -17.05
N TYR A 18 -6.76 -5.09 -17.57
CA TYR A 18 -6.60 -6.35 -16.82
C TYR A 18 -5.13 -6.69 -16.57
N THR A 19 -4.23 -6.35 -17.49
CA THR A 19 -2.78 -6.50 -17.28
C THR A 19 -2.32 -5.62 -16.11
N VAL A 20 -2.75 -4.36 -16.06
CA VAL A 20 -2.42 -3.46 -14.94
C VAL A 20 -2.95 -4.01 -13.62
N TYR A 21 -4.19 -4.52 -13.57
CA TYR A 21 -4.74 -5.10 -12.35
C TYR A 21 -3.97 -6.35 -11.89
N ALA A 22 -3.56 -7.20 -12.82
CA ALA A 22 -2.73 -8.36 -12.52
C ALA A 22 -1.36 -7.96 -11.96
N LEU A 23 -0.73 -6.94 -12.54
CA LEU A 23 0.54 -6.41 -12.05
C LEU A 23 0.42 -5.77 -10.66
N LEU A 24 -0.66 -5.04 -10.39
CA LEU A 24 -0.92 -4.48 -9.07
C LEU A 24 -1.16 -5.57 -8.02
N ALA A 25 -1.94 -6.60 -8.34
CA ALA A 25 -2.14 -7.73 -7.46
C ALA A 25 -0.82 -8.48 -7.17
N PHE A 26 0.01 -8.68 -8.20
CA PHE A 26 1.32 -9.26 -8.05
C PHE A 26 2.24 -8.40 -7.17
N ASN A 27 2.20 -7.09 -7.33
CA ASN A 27 2.98 -6.15 -6.51
C ASN A 27 2.61 -6.24 -5.02
N ILE A 28 1.31 -6.40 -4.68
CA ILE A 28 0.87 -6.62 -3.29
C ILE A 28 1.53 -7.88 -2.72
N VAL A 29 1.59 -8.98 -3.49
CA VAL A 29 2.20 -10.23 -3.06
C VAL A 29 3.71 -10.05 -2.81
N LEU A 30 4.40 -9.32 -3.67
CA LEU A 30 5.82 -9.03 -3.51
C LEU A 30 6.09 -8.21 -2.25
N PHE A 31 5.36 -7.13 -2.03
CA PHE A 31 5.49 -6.32 -0.81
C PHE A 31 5.20 -7.13 0.44
N PHE A 32 4.15 -7.95 0.41
CA PHE A 32 3.83 -8.82 1.54
C PHE A 32 4.98 -9.78 1.87
N GLN A 33 5.60 -10.39 0.86
CA GLN A 33 6.74 -11.30 1.07
C GLN A 33 7.96 -10.56 1.62
N GLU A 34 8.27 -9.38 1.08
CA GLU A 34 9.38 -8.55 1.53
C GLU A 34 9.20 -8.11 2.99
N GLU A 35 8.02 -7.62 3.31
CA GLU A 35 7.69 -7.17 4.66
C GLU A 35 7.61 -8.33 5.66
N LEU A 36 7.17 -9.53 5.24
CA LEU A 36 7.17 -10.71 6.06
C LEU A 36 8.60 -11.10 6.47
N LEU A 37 9.53 -11.15 5.51
CA LEU A 37 10.93 -11.45 5.77
C LEU A 37 11.59 -10.41 6.67
N ALA A 38 11.29 -9.13 6.46
CA ALA A 38 11.79 -8.05 7.31
C ALA A 38 11.25 -8.15 8.74
N THR A 39 9.99 -8.51 8.89
CA THR A 39 9.31 -8.64 10.19
C THR A 39 9.87 -9.81 11.01
N GLU A 40 10.17 -10.96 10.39
CA GLU A 40 10.79 -12.10 11.06
C GLU A 40 12.14 -11.74 11.70
N GLN A 41 12.91 -10.86 11.07
CA GLN A 41 14.21 -10.42 11.56
C GLN A 41 14.10 -9.35 12.67
N THR A 42 13.07 -8.53 12.62
CA THR A 42 12.93 -7.35 13.51
C THR A 42 12.19 -7.67 14.81
N PHE A 43 11.20 -8.56 14.78
CA PHE A 43 10.29 -8.79 15.91
C PHE A 43 10.47 -10.15 16.61
N SER A 44 11.70 -10.54 16.86
CA SER A 44 12.01 -11.79 17.58
C SER A 44 11.55 -11.83 19.05
N GLN A 45 11.11 -10.69 19.63
CA GLN A 45 10.81 -10.57 21.07
C GLN A 45 9.32 -10.30 21.39
N GLY A 46 8.42 -10.40 20.43
CA GLY A 46 6.99 -10.18 20.62
C GLY A 46 6.42 -9.13 19.65
N ILE A 47 5.18 -9.35 19.23
CA ILE A 47 4.52 -8.56 18.20
C ILE A 47 3.31 -7.85 18.80
N ASN A 48 3.28 -6.51 18.74
CA ASN A 48 2.12 -5.69 19.01
C ASN A 48 1.34 -5.38 17.71
N LEU A 49 0.06 -5.04 17.81
CA LEU A 49 -0.75 -4.64 16.64
C LEU A 49 -0.15 -3.44 15.88
N VAL A 50 0.46 -2.51 16.61
CA VAL A 50 1.12 -1.33 16.03
C VAL A 50 2.34 -1.74 15.20
N ASP A 51 3.10 -2.71 15.67
CA ASP A 51 4.29 -3.24 14.97
C ASP A 51 3.91 -3.95 13.67
N ILE A 52 2.78 -4.69 13.69
CA ILE A 52 2.22 -5.32 12.48
C ILE A 52 1.84 -4.25 11.44
N ILE A 53 1.11 -3.22 11.85
CA ILE A 53 0.67 -2.16 10.94
C ILE A 53 1.89 -1.40 10.38
N GLN A 54 2.91 -1.16 11.17
CA GLN A 54 4.14 -0.52 10.70
C GLN A 54 4.99 -1.43 9.83
N GLY A 55 5.07 -2.73 10.16
CA GLY A 55 5.80 -3.74 9.40
C GLY A 55 5.20 -4.00 8.02
N PHE A 56 3.87 -3.96 7.91
CA PHE A 56 3.14 -4.20 6.66
C PHE A 56 2.57 -2.91 6.03
N ALA A 57 3.20 -1.77 6.29
CA ALA A 57 2.70 -0.47 5.85
C ALA A 57 2.60 -0.37 4.33
N ALA A 58 3.58 -0.85 3.57
CA ALA A 58 3.58 -0.77 2.12
C ALA A 58 2.55 -1.71 1.48
N THR A 59 2.40 -2.92 2.01
CA THR A 59 1.36 -3.86 1.59
C THR A 59 -0.04 -3.30 1.85
N ILE A 60 -0.29 -2.76 3.04
CA ILE A 60 -1.59 -2.18 3.43
C ILE A 60 -1.92 -0.96 2.57
N ASP A 61 -0.96 -0.07 2.35
CA ASP A 61 -1.13 1.13 1.51
C ASP A 61 -1.48 0.72 0.07
N THR A 62 -0.69 -0.16 -0.54
CA THR A 62 -0.94 -0.65 -1.91
C THR A 62 -2.29 -1.36 -2.01
N ALA A 63 -2.65 -2.19 -1.04
CA ALA A 63 -3.95 -2.86 -1.00
C ALA A 63 -5.11 -1.87 -0.90
N ALA A 64 -4.98 -0.79 -0.10
CA ALA A 64 -5.98 0.26 0.01
C ALA A 64 -6.18 1.00 -1.32
N TRP A 65 -5.11 1.32 -2.04
CA TRP A 65 -5.20 1.93 -3.38
C TRP A 65 -5.86 0.99 -4.39
N VAL A 66 -5.50 -0.29 -4.40
CA VAL A 66 -6.14 -1.29 -5.28
C VAL A 66 -7.61 -1.47 -4.94
N LEU A 67 -7.97 -1.48 -3.66
CA LEU A 67 -9.36 -1.54 -3.23
C LEU A 67 -10.17 -0.33 -3.73
N LEU A 68 -9.64 0.88 -3.63
CA LEU A 68 -10.28 2.09 -4.17
C LEU A 68 -10.48 2.01 -5.68
N LEU A 69 -9.48 1.50 -6.40
CA LEU A 69 -9.55 1.31 -7.84
C LEU A 69 -10.65 0.30 -8.22
N LEU A 70 -10.72 -0.83 -7.50
CA LEU A 70 -11.75 -1.85 -7.71
C LEU A 70 -13.15 -1.34 -7.36
N LEU A 71 -13.30 -0.56 -6.29
CA LEU A 71 -14.56 0.07 -5.93
C LEU A 71 -15.04 1.03 -7.03
N PHE A 72 -14.11 1.82 -7.59
CA PHE A 72 -14.41 2.70 -8.71
C PHE A 72 -14.85 1.93 -9.95
N GLU A 73 -14.15 0.85 -10.29
CA GLU A 73 -14.49 -0.02 -11.42
C GLU A 73 -15.86 -0.68 -11.23
N LEU A 74 -16.15 -1.20 -10.02
CA LEU A 74 -17.45 -1.79 -9.69
C LEU A 74 -18.58 -0.78 -9.85
N GLU A 75 -18.38 0.45 -9.39
CA GLU A 75 -19.38 1.50 -9.46
C GLU A 75 -19.64 1.98 -10.89
N THR A 76 -18.59 2.04 -11.72
CA THR A 76 -18.69 2.65 -13.05
C THR A 76 -18.98 1.65 -14.17
N SER A 77 -18.54 0.40 -14.02
CA SER A 77 -18.56 -0.55 -15.14
C SER A 77 -19.35 -1.84 -14.88
N VAL A 78 -19.55 -2.21 -13.62
CA VAL A 78 -20.09 -3.55 -13.30
C VAL A 78 -21.48 -3.49 -12.69
N LEU A 79 -21.73 -2.53 -11.80
CA LEU A 79 -23.01 -2.45 -11.07
C LEU A 79 -24.02 -1.60 -11.83
N ALA A 80 -25.23 -2.13 -11.94
CA ALA A 80 -26.37 -1.38 -12.46
C ALA A 80 -26.79 -0.27 -11.46
N ASP A 81 -27.26 0.85 -11.98
CA ASP A 81 -27.71 2.02 -11.19
C ASP A 81 -28.72 1.66 -10.10
N ASP A 82 -29.62 0.71 -10.39
CA ASP A 82 -30.62 0.24 -9.42
C ASP A 82 -29.99 -0.47 -8.21
N THR A 83 -28.86 -1.16 -8.41
CA THR A 83 -28.13 -1.82 -7.34
C THR A 83 -27.36 -0.82 -6.50
N LEU A 84 -26.76 0.19 -7.12
CA LEU A 84 -26.05 1.28 -6.44
C LEU A 84 -26.97 2.15 -5.58
N ARG A 85 -28.26 2.24 -5.96
CA ARG A 85 -29.28 3.00 -5.20
C ARG A 85 -29.70 2.32 -3.90
N LYS A 86 -29.45 1.02 -3.73
CA LYS A 86 -29.76 0.30 -2.49
C LYS A 86 -28.93 0.85 -1.33
N THR A 87 -29.59 1.22 -0.24
CA THR A 87 -28.94 1.83 0.94
C THR A 87 -27.79 0.97 1.46
N ASN A 88 -27.96 -0.36 1.54
CA ASN A 88 -26.93 -1.26 2.04
C ASN A 88 -25.66 -1.23 1.16
N VAL A 89 -25.81 -1.24 -0.16
CA VAL A 89 -24.68 -1.17 -1.11
C VAL A 89 -23.96 0.16 -0.96
N LYS A 90 -24.72 1.26 -0.93
CA LYS A 90 -24.14 2.60 -0.76
C LYS A 90 -23.36 2.74 0.54
N VAL A 91 -23.91 2.26 1.65
CA VAL A 91 -23.23 2.30 2.97
C VAL A 91 -21.96 1.46 2.93
N THR A 92 -21.99 0.26 2.34
CA THR A 92 -20.80 -0.60 2.21
C THR A 92 -19.71 0.10 1.39
N PHE A 93 -20.04 0.70 0.25
CA PHE A 93 -19.07 1.43 -0.58
C PHE A 93 -18.46 2.62 0.16
N ILE A 94 -19.28 3.42 0.85
CA ILE A 94 -18.80 4.54 1.64
C ILE A 94 -17.88 4.06 2.77
N SER A 95 -18.26 3.01 3.49
CA SER A 95 -17.45 2.45 4.58
C SER A 95 -16.10 1.96 4.09
N LEU A 96 -16.06 1.22 2.97
CA LEU A 96 -14.81 0.73 2.38
C LEU A 96 -13.91 1.88 1.91
N ARG A 97 -14.48 2.94 1.33
CA ARG A 97 -13.72 4.14 0.93
C ARG A 97 -13.12 4.86 2.14
N VAL A 98 -13.93 5.12 3.16
CA VAL A 98 -13.46 5.79 4.39
C VAL A 98 -12.35 4.98 5.04
N PHE A 99 -12.50 3.66 5.11
CA PHE A 99 -11.50 2.75 5.63
C PHE A 99 -10.19 2.82 4.83
N SER A 100 -10.26 2.75 3.50
CA SER A 100 -9.09 2.85 2.62
C SER A 100 -8.38 4.19 2.75
N TYR A 101 -9.11 5.31 2.77
CA TYR A 101 -8.52 6.63 2.98
C TYR A 101 -7.88 6.77 4.36
N GLY A 102 -8.44 6.13 5.39
CA GLY A 102 -7.84 6.09 6.72
C GLY A 102 -6.46 5.42 6.70
N PHE A 103 -6.33 4.27 6.03
CA PHE A 103 -5.04 3.58 5.89
C PHE A 103 -4.03 4.34 5.05
N ILE A 104 -4.45 4.92 3.92
CA ILE A 104 -3.58 5.75 3.08
C ILE A 104 -3.06 6.96 3.88
N GLY A 105 -3.94 7.63 4.65
CA GLY A 105 -3.55 8.75 5.50
C GLY A 105 -2.57 8.32 6.60
N TYR A 106 -2.78 7.16 7.21
CA TYR A 106 -1.87 6.59 8.21
C TYR A 106 -0.50 6.25 7.60
N ALA A 107 -0.48 5.59 6.44
CA ALA A 107 0.76 5.27 5.72
C ALA A 107 1.52 6.56 5.34
N PHE A 108 0.81 7.57 4.84
CA PHE A 108 1.40 8.87 4.53
C PHE A 108 2.06 9.51 5.76
N TYR A 109 1.38 9.49 6.91
CA TYR A 109 1.94 10.00 8.16
C TYR A 109 3.22 9.25 8.56
N GLY A 110 3.25 7.92 8.41
CA GLY A 110 4.44 7.09 8.66
C GLY A 110 5.62 7.46 7.75
N TYR A 111 5.37 7.61 6.45
CA TYR A 111 6.40 8.02 5.48
C TYR A 111 6.91 9.45 5.75
N PHE A 112 6.01 10.35 6.12
CA PHE A 112 6.37 11.72 6.47
C PHE A 112 7.28 11.77 7.71
N ASN A 113 6.97 11.00 8.75
CA ASN A 113 7.83 10.90 9.93
C ASN A 113 9.20 10.31 9.60
N LYS A 114 9.27 9.26 8.75
CA LYS A 114 10.55 8.72 8.28
C LYS A 114 11.37 9.76 7.53
N MET A 115 10.73 10.55 6.69
CA MET A 115 11.38 11.64 5.98
C MET A 115 11.96 12.70 6.96
N LEU A 116 11.18 13.09 7.97
CA LEU A 116 11.66 14.05 8.99
C LEU A 116 12.84 13.51 9.80
N LEU A 117 12.82 12.21 10.13
CA LEU A 117 13.97 11.57 10.80
C LEU A 117 15.21 11.63 9.93
N THR A 118 15.09 11.43 8.61
CA THR A 118 16.20 11.49 7.67
C THR A 118 16.82 12.89 7.61
N TYR A 119 16.02 13.95 7.75
CA TYR A 119 16.53 15.33 7.83
C TYR A 119 17.28 15.64 9.14
N ASN A 120 16.96 14.95 10.22
CA ASN A 120 17.58 15.15 11.53
C ASN A 120 18.79 14.23 11.80
N ILE A 121 19.24 13.46 10.81
CA ILE A 121 20.43 12.63 10.93
C ILE A 121 21.67 13.54 10.89
N SER A 122 22.34 13.68 12.02
CA SER A 122 23.66 14.31 12.09
C SER A 122 24.73 13.27 11.76
N PRO A 123 25.68 13.55 10.86
CA PRO A 123 26.82 12.66 10.67
C PRO A 123 27.65 12.64 11.95
N PHE A 124 27.70 11.50 12.60
CA PHE A 124 28.50 11.31 13.81
C PHE A 124 29.81 10.63 13.39
N ILE A 125 30.93 11.35 13.51
CA ILE A 125 32.24 10.82 13.20
C ILE A 125 32.74 10.07 14.43
N VAL A 126 32.87 8.75 14.33
CA VAL A 126 33.37 7.87 15.40
C VAL A 126 34.62 7.18 14.92
N ASP A 127 35.67 7.25 15.69
CA ASP A 127 36.93 6.53 15.39
C ASP A 127 36.82 5.01 15.67
N ASP A 128 35.90 4.60 16.56
CA ASP A 128 35.66 3.19 16.88
C ASP A 128 34.17 2.90 17.09
N LEU A 129 33.60 2.15 16.15
CA LEU A 129 32.19 1.73 16.18
C LEU A 129 31.88 0.74 17.32
N CYS A 130 32.91 -0.03 17.80
CA CYS A 130 32.71 -1.00 18.86
C CYS A 130 32.50 -0.32 20.22
N ALA A 131 32.98 0.88 20.42
CA ALA A 131 32.77 1.65 21.67
C ALA A 131 31.32 2.10 21.85
N MET A 132 30.49 2.08 20.80
CA MET A 132 29.09 2.50 20.83
C MET A 132 28.10 1.37 21.11
N VAL A 133 28.56 0.12 21.19
CA VAL A 133 27.69 -1.03 21.50
C VAL A 133 27.14 -0.88 22.91
N GLY A 134 25.81 -0.80 23.03
CA GLY A 134 25.10 -0.64 24.29
C GLY A 134 24.75 0.79 24.69
N GLN A 135 25.11 1.82 23.90
CA GLN A 135 24.77 3.22 24.18
C GLN A 135 23.46 3.71 23.54
N GLY A 136 22.65 2.82 22.97
CA GLY A 136 21.33 3.15 22.39
C GLY A 136 21.38 3.87 21.05
N TYR A 137 22.52 3.88 20.35
CA TYR A 137 22.65 4.40 19.01
C TYR A 137 22.30 3.33 17.98
N ALA A 138 21.50 3.68 16.96
CA ALA A 138 21.22 2.83 15.81
C ALA A 138 22.02 3.34 14.60
N SER A 139 22.80 2.48 13.95
CA SER A 139 23.48 2.80 12.70
C SER A 139 22.59 2.44 11.52
N ILE A 140 22.42 3.38 10.59
CA ILE A 140 21.83 3.09 9.28
C ILE A 140 22.99 2.66 8.38
N VAL A 141 23.05 1.38 8.07
CA VAL A 141 24.00 0.84 7.08
C VAL A 141 23.32 0.99 5.71
N SER A 142 23.90 1.82 4.86
CA SER A 142 23.47 1.96 3.45
C SER A 142 24.06 0.84 2.60
#